data_f0209cb13211921a969567dd291de9b6
#
_entry.id   f0209cb13211921a969567dd291de9b6
#
_cell.length_a   1.000
_cell.length_b   1.000
_cell.length_c   1.000
_cell.angle_alpha   90.00
_cell.angle_beta   90.00
_cell.angle_gamma   90.00
#
_symmetry.space_group_name_H-M   'P 1'
#
loop_
_entity.id
_entity.type
_entity.pdbx_description
1 polymer ?
#
loop_
_entity_poly.entity_id
_entity_poly.type
_entity_poly.pdbx_seq_one_letter_code
_entity_poly.pdbx_strand_id
1 'polypeptide(L)'
;MNAVEGLAAIFDEMRRVFARMPPDAPAQLAREIAKARRILVYGVGRNGLVLQAFAVRLMHLGLDGHFVGQLSAPPIGPGDLLFTALALGRLPTGDAIVDSAKAAGARIVVISARPDVVSADLVIPLPAQTMADPMTSILPLGSPFELALSLFCDLTVVELMSLLGRSNSDLAARHANLL
;
A
#
# COMPACT_ATOMS: atom_id res chain seq x y z
N MET A 1 -20.64 -14.88 18.54
CA MET A 1 -19.36 -14.18 18.69
C MET A 1 -19.66 -12.73 19.07
N ASN A 2 -19.15 -12.24 20.17
CA ASN A 2 -19.27 -10.82 20.55
C ASN A 2 -18.15 -9.99 19.89
N ALA A 3 -18.23 -8.66 20.03
CA ALA A 3 -17.28 -7.75 19.38
C ALA A 3 -15.82 -7.96 19.82
N VAL A 4 -15.59 -8.28 21.11
CA VAL A 4 -14.24 -8.50 21.64
C VAL A 4 -13.64 -9.78 21.11
N GLU A 5 -14.41 -10.87 21.07
CA GLU A 5 -14.00 -12.16 20.49
C GLU A 5 -13.69 -12.02 19.00
N GLY A 6 -14.55 -11.29 18.26
CA GLY A 6 -14.32 -11.02 16.84
C GLY A 6 -13.05 -10.21 16.59
N LEU A 7 -12.83 -9.18 17.38
CA LEU A 7 -11.62 -8.35 17.27
C LEU A 7 -10.35 -9.16 17.62
N ALA A 8 -10.39 -10.02 18.65
CA ALA A 8 -9.27 -10.88 18.99
C ALA A 8 -8.93 -11.83 17.83
N ALA A 9 -9.93 -12.48 17.23
CA ALA A 9 -9.74 -13.36 16.09
C ALA A 9 -9.11 -12.65 14.88
N ILE A 10 -9.56 -11.41 14.59
CA ILE A 10 -9.00 -10.58 13.51
C ILE A 10 -7.54 -10.24 13.81
N PHE A 11 -7.21 -9.80 15.02
CA PHE A 11 -5.82 -9.48 15.37
C PHE A 11 -4.90 -10.69 15.32
N ASP A 12 -5.38 -11.86 15.75
CA ASP A 12 -4.60 -13.09 15.63
C ASP A 12 -4.36 -13.49 14.17
N GLU A 13 -5.32 -13.27 13.29
CA GLU A 13 -5.14 -13.45 11.85
C GLU A 13 -4.09 -12.47 11.29
N MET A 14 -4.19 -11.19 11.60
CA MET A 14 -3.23 -10.18 11.16
C MET A 14 -1.81 -10.50 11.68
N ARG A 15 -1.69 -10.89 12.93
CA ARG A 15 -0.40 -11.32 13.48
C ARG A 15 0.23 -12.49 12.70
N ARG A 16 -0.58 -13.48 12.29
CA ARG A 16 -0.11 -14.59 11.43
C ARG A 16 0.29 -14.14 10.03
N VAL A 17 -0.41 -13.15 9.45
CA VAL A 17 -0.05 -12.58 8.15
C VAL A 17 1.32 -11.91 8.24
N PHE A 18 1.49 -10.98 9.18
CA PHE A 18 2.73 -10.23 9.33
C PHE A 18 3.92 -11.10 9.74
N ALA A 19 3.72 -12.16 10.52
CA ALA A 19 4.78 -13.10 10.87
C ALA A 19 5.36 -13.88 9.67
N ARG A 20 4.66 -13.89 8.53
CA ARG A 20 5.11 -14.53 7.28
C ARG A 20 5.69 -13.54 6.26
N MET A 21 5.67 -12.25 6.57
CA MET A 21 6.28 -11.23 5.73
C MET A 21 7.79 -11.08 6.05
N PRO A 22 8.58 -10.56 5.11
CA PRO A 22 9.91 -10.07 5.47
C PRO A 22 9.80 -9.02 6.59
N PRO A 23 10.57 -9.15 7.67
CA PRO A 23 10.41 -8.29 8.86
C PRO A 23 10.71 -6.81 8.58
N ASP A 24 11.51 -6.52 7.56
CA ASP A 24 11.88 -5.17 7.14
C ASP A 24 11.07 -4.64 5.95
N ALA A 25 10.00 -5.34 5.53
CA ALA A 25 9.20 -4.96 4.36
C ALA A 25 8.64 -3.52 4.42
N PRO A 26 8.10 -3.02 5.55
CA PRO A 26 7.67 -1.62 5.66
C PRO A 26 8.85 -0.64 5.47
N ALA A 27 10.01 -0.95 6.05
CA ALA A 27 11.21 -0.13 5.90
C ALA A 27 11.77 -0.18 4.46
N GLN A 28 11.62 -1.30 3.74
CA GLN A 28 11.97 -1.38 2.32
C GLN A 28 11.11 -0.41 1.49
N LEU A 29 9.78 -0.44 1.66
CA LEU A 29 8.89 0.50 0.97
C LEU A 29 9.20 1.94 1.37
N ALA A 30 9.42 2.22 2.65
CA ALA A 30 9.77 3.56 3.12
C ALA A 30 11.03 4.11 2.43
N ARG A 31 12.07 3.28 2.25
CA ARG A 31 13.29 3.66 1.53
C ARG A 31 13.04 3.96 0.04
N GLU A 32 12.18 3.20 -0.62
CA GLU A 32 11.82 3.47 -2.02
C GLU A 32 11.03 4.79 -2.14
N ILE A 33 10.06 5.02 -1.25
CA ILE A 33 9.28 6.25 -1.20
C ILE A 33 10.16 7.47 -0.93
N ALA A 34 11.08 7.38 0.03
CA ALA A 34 11.94 8.51 0.40
C ALA A 34 12.91 8.94 -0.71
N LYS A 35 13.25 8.03 -1.64
CA LYS A 35 14.10 8.33 -2.81
C LYS A 35 13.31 8.92 -3.99
N ALA A 36 12.00 8.68 -4.01
CA ALA A 36 11.17 9.08 -5.14
C ALA A 36 10.92 10.59 -5.15
N ARG A 37 10.97 11.19 -6.33
CA ARG A 37 10.57 12.57 -6.55
C ARG A 37 9.07 12.73 -6.34
N ARG A 38 8.30 11.74 -6.77
CA ARG A 38 6.84 11.70 -6.73
C ARG A 38 6.37 10.26 -6.56
N ILE A 39 5.29 10.08 -5.82
CA ILE A 39 4.73 8.76 -5.55
C ILE A 39 3.30 8.71 -6.10
N LEU A 40 3.03 7.82 -7.05
CA LEU A 40 1.69 7.47 -7.47
C LEU A 40 1.30 6.14 -6.85
N VAL A 41 0.10 6.07 -6.27
CA VAL A 41 -0.43 4.81 -5.74
C VAL A 41 -1.59 4.31 -6.60
N TYR A 42 -1.75 3.00 -6.70
CA TYR A 42 -2.83 2.38 -7.46
C TYR A 42 -3.30 1.08 -6.80
N GLY A 43 -4.60 0.86 -6.81
CA GLY A 43 -5.24 -0.39 -6.40
C GLY A 43 -6.64 -0.50 -6.96
N VAL A 44 -7.13 -1.73 -7.15
CA VAL A 44 -8.48 -1.99 -7.64
C VAL A 44 -9.45 -2.16 -6.49
N GLY A 45 -10.66 -1.59 -6.63
CA GLY A 45 -11.72 -1.71 -5.63
C GLY A 45 -11.31 -1.14 -4.27
N ARG A 46 -11.58 -1.88 -3.20
CA ARG A 46 -11.31 -1.46 -1.82
C ARG A 46 -9.81 -1.30 -1.52
N ASN A 47 -8.92 -2.06 -2.19
CA ASN A 47 -7.48 -1.84 -2.11
C ASN A 47 -7.10 -0.44 -2.60
N GLY A 48 -7.79 0.07 -3.63
CA GLY A 48 -7.61 1.43 -4.11
C GLY A 48 -7.98 2.47 -3.07
N LEU A 49 -9.06 2.26 -2.29
CA LEU A 49 -9.45 3.16 -1.20
C LEU A 49 -8.40 3.20 -0.08
N VAL A 50 -7.83 2.05 0.28
CA VAL A 50 -6.72 1.98 1.26
C VAL A 50 -5.51 2.77 0.74
N LEU A 51 -5.14 2.60 -0.52
CA LEU A 51 -3.99 3.31 -1.09
C LEU A 51 -4.27 4.80 -1.29
N GLN A 52 -5.51 5.22 -1.55
CA GLN A 52 -5.88 6.65 -1.54
C GLN A 52 -5.69 7.26 -0.15
N ALA A 53 -6.13 6.56 0.92
CA ALA A 53 -5.86 7.00 2.29
C ALA A 53 -4.36 7.09 2.58
N PHE A 54 -3.56 6.15 2.06
CA PHE A 54 -2.10 6.19 2.16
C PHE A 54 -1.51 7.40 1.41
N ALA A 55 -2.00 7.74 0.21
CA ALA A 55 -1.56 8.93 -0.52
C ALA A 55 -1.79 10.22 0.28
N VAL A 56 -2.93 10.33 0.97
CA VAL A 56 -3.19 11.46 1.89
C VAL A 56 -2.15 11.48 3.01
N ARG A 57 -1.77 10.33 3.57
CA ARG A 57 -0.74 10.26 4.60
C ARG A 57 0.65 10.65 4.09
N LEU A 58 0.99 10.30 2.84
CA LEU A 58 2.22 10.76 2.18
C LEU A 58 2.24 12.30 2.05
N MET A 59 1.12 12.91 1.68
CA MET A 59 0.98 14.36 1.65
C MET A 59 1.18 15.00 3.04
N HIS A 60 0.62 14.41 4.10
CA HIS A 60 0.87 14.89 5.47
C HIS A 60 2.35 14.81 5.87
N LEU A 61 3.10 13.81 5.37
CA LEU A 61 4.54 13.72 5.55
C LEU A 61 5.32 14.78 4.74
N GLY A 62 4.67 15.52 3.86
CA GLY A 62 5.28 16.51 2.98
C GLY A 62 5.87 15.92 1.71
N LEU A 63 5.44 14.71 1.34
CA LEU A 63 5.82 14.03 0.11
C LEU A 63 4.81 14.34 -1.02
N ASP A 64 5.26 14.26 -2.26
CA ASP A 64 4.43 14.50 -3.46
C ASP A 64 3.67 13.22 -3.83
N GLY A 65 2.60 12.93 -3.06
CA GLY A 65 1.80 11.71 -3.15
C GLY A 65 0.48 11.91 -3.89
N HIS A 66 0.20 11.04 -4.87
CA HIS A 66 -1.00 11.07 -5.71
C HIS A 66 -1.59 9.67 -5.85
N PHE A 67 -2.83 9.55 -6.32
CA PHE A 67 -3.39 8.27 -6.74
C PHE A 67 -3.73 8.28 -8.23
N VAL A 68 -3.55 7.14 -8.89
CA VAL A 68 -3.91 6.97 -10.30
C VAL A 68 -5.43 7.08 -10.46
N GLY A 69 -5.88 7.95 -11.36
CA GLY A 69 -7.29 8.31 -11.55
C GLY A 69 -7.71 9.63 -10.89
N GLN A 70 -6.84 10.26 -10.09
CA GLN A 70 -7.03 11.64 -9.67
C GLN A 70 -6.87 12.56 -10.90
N LEU A 71 -7.87 13.43 -11.14
CA LEU A 71 -7.88 14.28 -12.34
C LEU A 71 -6.70 15.26 -12.43
N SER A 72 -6.15 15.66 -11.29
CA SER A 72 -4.97 16.52 -11.17
C SER A 72 -3.66 15.77 -10.99
N ALA A 73 -3.65 14.42 -11.14
CA ALA A 73 -2.42 13.66 -11.04
C ALA A 73 -1.43 14.07 -12.14
N PRO A 74 -0.18 14.35 -11.78
CA PRO A 74 0.85 14.68 -12.78
C PRO A 74 1.26 13.43 -13.55
N PRO A 75 1.90 13.59 -14.75
CA PRO A 75 2.43 12.45 -15.46
C PRO A 75 3.54 11.77 -14.67
N ILE A 76 3.58 10.44 -14.73
CA ILE A 76 4.65 9.62 -14.11
C ILE A 76 5.84 9.51 -15.08
N GLY A 77 7.06 9.44 -14.54
CA GLY A 77 8.28 9.31 -15.34
C GLY A 77 9.52 8.94 -14.51
N PRO A 78 10.73 9.14 -15.07
CA PRO A 78 11.98 8.82 -14.37
C PRO A 78 12.09 9.57 -13.03
N GLY A 79 12.54 8.85 -12.00
CA GLY A 79 12.63 9.36 -10.63
C GLY A 79 11.33 9.31 -9.84
N ASP A 80 10.21 8.93 -10.46
CA ASP A 80 8.93 8.70 -9.79
C ASP A 80 8.76 7.23 -9.40
N LEU A 81 7.87 6.97 -8.45
CA LEU A 81 7.51 5.65 -7.96
C LEU A 81 6.04 5.38 -8.22
N LEU A 82 5.71 4.23 -8.81
CA LEU A 82 4.39 3.63 -8.72
C LEU A 82 4.40 2.57 -7.60
N PHE A 83 3.60 2.80 -6.56
CA PHE A 83 3.29 1.76 -5.55
C PHE A 83 1.88 1.22 -5.79
N THR A 84 1.74 -0.07 -6.02
CA THR A 84 0.45 -0.69 -6.33
C THR A 84 0.17 -1.95 -5.53
N ALA A 85 -1.11 -2.16 -5.19
CA ALA A 85 -1.60 -3.37 -4.54
C ALA A 85 -2.32 -4.26 -5.56
N LEU A 86 -1.69 -5.37 -5.92
CA LEU A 86 -2.23 -6.40 -6.81
C LEU A 86 -2.46 -7.69 -6.01
N ALA A 87 -3.54 -7.75 -5.22
CA ALA A 87 -3.84 -8.85 -4.31
C ALA A 87 -3.78 -10.23 -4.99
N LEU A 88 -4.31 -10.35 -6.20
CA LEU A 88 -4.33 -11.59 -6.99
C LEU A 88 -3.09 -11.78 -7.87
N GLY A 89 -2.11 -10.89 -7.79
CA GLY A 89 -0.89 -10.88 -8.56
C GLY A 89 -1.06 -10.29 -9.96
N ARG A 90 -2.02 -10.75 -10.74
CA ARG A 90 -2.31 -10.28 -12.10
C ARG A 90 -3.76 -9.85 -12.23
N LEU A 91 -3.96 -8.66 -12.81
CA LEU A 91 -5.25 -8.09 -13.17
C LEU A 91 -5.05 -7.24 -14.43
N PRO A 92 -5.85 -7.41 -15.50
CA PRO A 92 -5.63 -6.69 -16.75
C PRO A 92 -5.48 -5.17 -16.59
N THR A 93 -6.32 -4.56 -15.77
CA THR A 93 -6.25 -3.11 -15.48
C THR A 93 -4.99 -2.74 -14.68
N GLY A 94 -4.60 -3.58 -13.71
CA GLY A 94 -3.38 -3.38 -12.92
C GLY A 94 -2.13 -3.55 -13.77
N ASP A 95 -2.10 -4.59 -14.61
CA ASP A 95 -1.01 -4.85 -15.54
C ASP A 95 -0.81 -3.69 -16.51
N ALA A 96 -1.90 -3.15 -17.09
CA ALA A 96 -1.84 -2.01 -18.01
C ALA A 96 -1.26 -0.73 -17.34
N ILE A 97 -1.61 -0.48 -16.08
CA ILE A 97 -1.06 0.66 -15.31
C ILE A 97 0.43 0.44 -15.02
N VAL A 98 0.82 -0.76 -14.59
CA VAL A 98 2.22 -1.13 -14.35
C VAL A 98 3.05 -0.99 -15.63
N ASP A 99 2.56 -1.54 -16.75
CA ASP A 99 3.26 -1.49 -18.04
C ASP A 99 3.41 -0.05 -18.54
N SER A 100 2.38 0.78 -18.39
CA SER A 100 2.43 2.20 -18.75
C SER A 100 3.46 2.97 -17.90
N ALA A 101 3.50 2.72 -16.59
CA ALA A 101 4.45 3.37 -15.70
C ALA A 101 5.90 2.91 -15.98
N LYS A 102 6.11 1.62 -16.28
CA LYS A 102 7.41 1.09 -16.73
C LYS A 102 7.86 1.73 -18.03
N ALA A 103 6.98 1.82 -19.02
CA ALA A 103 7.28 2.46 -20.31
C ALA A 103 7.64 3.94 -20.15
N ALA A 104 7.07 4.60 -19.14
CA ALA A 104 7.42 5.97 -18.77
C ALA A 104 8.74 6.08 -17.97
N GLY A 105 9.38 4.97 -17.59
CA GLY A 105 10.65 4.97 -16.87
C GLY A 105 10.53 5.12 -15.34
N ALA A 106 9.35 4.95 -14.79
CA ALA A 106 9.14 4.99 -13.34
C ALA A 106 9.61 3.69 -12.65
N ARG A 107 9.96 3.80 -11.38
CA ARG A 107 10.21 2.66 -10.50
C ARG A 107 8.89 2.03 -10.06
N ILE A 108 8.83 0.72 -10.04
CA ILE A 108 7.61 -0.03 -9.73
C ILE A 108 7.80 -0.85 -8.44
N VAL A 109 6.94 -0.61 -7.46
CA VAL A 109 6.81 -1.45 -6.27
C VAL A 109 5.40 -2.03 -6.22
N VAL A 110 5.32 -3.34 -6.07
CA VAL A 110 4.03 -4.07 -5.97
C VAL A 110 3.96 -4.80 -4.64
N ILE A 111 2.82 -4.68 -3.96
CA ILE A 111 2.47 -5.53 -2.82
C ILE A 111 1.39 -6.53 -3.26
N SER A 112 1.59 -7.83 -2.97
CA SER A 112 0.73 -8.90 -3.50
C SER A 112 0.68 -10.11 -2.58
N ALA A 113 -0.47 -10.81 -2.58
CA ALA A 113 -0.55 -12.15 -2.00
C ALA A 113 -0.02 -13.24 -2.95
N ARG A 114 0.30 -12.88 -4.20
CA ARG A 114 0.85 -13.74 -5.26
C ARG A 114 2.12 -13.12 -5.84
N PRO A 115 3.22 -13.04 -5.07
CA PRO A 115 4.43 -12.31 -5.46
C PRO A 115 5.14 -12.93 -6.67
N ASP A 116 4.99 -14.22 -6.88
CA ASP A 116 5.62 -15.04 -7.93
C ASP A 116 5.10 -14.74 -9.35
N VAL A 117 3.92 -14.15 -9.49
CA VAL A 117 3.31 -13.82 -10.79
C VAL A 117 3.42 -12.34 -11.16
N VAL A 118 4.14 -11.56 -10.38
CA VAL A 118 4.27 -10.11 -10.57
C VAL A 118 5.65 -9.75 -11.09
N SER A 119 5.70 -8.89 -12.11
CA SER A 119 6.95 -8.30 -12.62
C SER A 119 7.07 -6.84 -12.19
N ALA A 120 7.95 -6.56 -11.23
CA ALA A 120 8.21 -5.23 -10.70
C ALA A 120 9.68 -5.10 -10.24
N ASP A 121 10.12 -3.87 -9.97
CA ASP A 121 11.47 -3.63 -9.45
C ASP A 121 11.62 -4.10 -8.00
N LEU A 122 10.51 -4.04 -7.25
CA LEU A 122 10.40 -4.62 -5.90
C LEU A 122 9.00 -5.24 -5.75
N VAL A 123 8.95 -6.49 -5.33
CA VAL A 123 7.71 -7.17 -4.97
C VAL A 123 7.71 -7.47 -3.48
N ILE A 124 6.70 -6.98 -2.78
CA ILE A 124 6.50 -7.18 -1.34
C ILE A 124 5.42 -8.24 -1.15
N PRO A 125 5.73 -9.40 -0.58
CA PRO A 125 4.73 -10.41 -0.28
C PRO A 125 3.83 -9.96 0.87
N LEU A 126 2.50 -10.01 0.69
CA LEU A 126 1.50 -9.83 1.74
C LEU A 126 0.60 -11.08 1.77
N PRO A 127 0.98 -12.13 2.51
CA PRO A 127 0.35 -13.44 2.44
C PRO A 127 -0.97 -13.50 3.22
N ALA A 128 -1.88 -12.56 2.94
CA ALA A 128 -3.23 -12.51 3.47
C ALA A 128 -4.23 -13.15 2.51
N GLN A 129 -5.35 -13.67 3.05
CA GLN A 129 -6.42 -14.24 2.24
C GLN A 129 -7.00 -13.21 1.28
N THR A 130 -7.17 -13.62 0.03
CA THR A 130 -7.83 -12.85 -1.03
C THR A 130 -9.19 -13.46 -1.37
N MET A 131 -9.96 -12.79 -2.22
CA MET A 131 -11.25 -13.31 -2.69
C MET A 131 -11.14 -14.58 -3.55
N ALA A 132 -9.94 -14.94 -4.02
CA ALA A 132 -9.69 -16.14 -4.80
C ALA A 132 -9.27 -17.35 -3.94
N ASP A 133 -9.07 -17.14 -2.64
CA ASP A 133 -8.68 -18.18 -1.70
C ASP A 133 -9.91 -18.85 -1.05
N PRO A 134 -9.78 -20.09 -0.54
CA PRO A 134 -10.78 -20.67 0.34
C PRO A 134 -11.07 -19.76 1.53
N MET A 135 -12.35 -19.57 1.85
CA MET A 135 -12.79 -18.70 2.95
C MET A 135 -12.52 -19.37 4.31
N THR A 136 -11.42 -18.95 4.94
CA THR A 136 -11.01 -19.42 6.28
C THR A 136 -11.07 -18.33 7.33
N SER A 137 -11.09 -17.06 6.90
CA SER A 137 -11.24 -15.89 7.77
C SER A 137 -12.69 -15.71 8.20
N ILE A 138 -12.89 -15.07 9.35
CA ILE A 138 -14.20 -14.53 9.76
C ILE A 138 -14.56 -13.26 8.96
N LEU A 139 -13.57 -12.63 8.33
CA LEU A 139 -13.78 -11.47 7.46
C LEU A 139 -14.19 -11.92 6.05
N PRO A 140 -15.15 -11.22 5.42
CA PRO A 140 -15.66 -11.63 4.12
C PRO A 140 -14.69 -11.34 2.97
N LEU A 141 -14.73 -12.17 1.93
CA LEU A 141 -14.03 -11.96 0.65
C LEU A 141 -12.52 -11.67 0.82
N GLY A 142 -12.03 -10.59 0.22
CA GLY A 142 -10.65 -10.12 0.31
C GLY A 142 -10.37 -9.18 1.48
N SER A 143 -11.29 -9.00 2.41
CA SER A 143 -11.10 -8.09 3.55
C SER A 143 -9.85 -8.37 4.39
N PRO A 144 -9.38 -9.62 4.58
CA PRO A 144 -8.11 -9.86 5.24
C PRO A 144 -6.91 -9.19 4.55
N PHE A 145 -6.86 -9.24 3.22
CA PHE A 145 -5.80 -8.56 2.46
C PHE A 145 -5.92 -7.04 2.59
N GLU A 146 -7.12 -6.48 2.49
CA GLU A 146 -7.36 -5.04 2.60
C GLU A 146 -6.96 -4.49 3.98
N LEU A 147 -7.31 -5.20 5.05
CA LEU A 147 -6.94 -4.84 6.41
C LEU A 147 -5.42 -4.94 6.62
N ALA A 148 -4.80 -6.03 6.16
CA ALA A 148 -3.36 -6.19 6.22
C ALA A 148 -2.63 -5.11 5.41
N LEU A 149 -3.13 -4.72 4.23
CA LEU A 149 -2.61 -3.63 3.43
C LEU A 149 -2.68 -2.29 4.19
N SER A 150 -3.80 -2.01 4.86
CA SER A 150 -3.94 -0.78 5.67
C SER A 150 -2.91 -0.73 6.79
N LEU A 151 -2.79 -1.80 7.57
CA LEU A 151 -1.80 -1.90 8.65
C LEU A 151 -0.36 -1.80 8.12
N PHE A 152 -0.08 -2.41 6.97
CA PHE A 152 1.23 -2.30 6.31
C PHE A 152 1.55 -0.86 5.90
N CYS A 153 0.59 -0.14 5.33
CA CYS A 153 0.73 1.27 4.99
C CYS A 153 1.01 2.12 6.24
N ASP A 154 0.30 1.89 7.35
CA ASP A 154 0.54 2.63 8.60
C ASP A 154 1.91 2.31 9.20
N LEU A 155 2.37 1.06 9.17
CA LEU A 155 3.74 0.71 9.57
C LEU A 155 4.78 1.40 8.66
N THR A 156 4.53 1.48 7.36
CA THR A 156 5.39 2.22 6.43
C THR A 156 5.44 3.71 6.76
N VAL A 157 4.31 4.30 7.19
CA VAL A 157 4.27 5.70 7.66
C VAL A 157 5.16 5.89 8.89
N VAL A 158 5.12 4.97 9.86
CA VAL A 158 5.99 5.03 11.04
C VAL A 158 7.48 5.00 10.63
N GLU A 159 7.86 4.12 9.70
CA GLU A 159 9.22 4.08 9.15
C GLU A 159 9.60 5.38 8.42
N LEU A 160 8.68 5.95 7.63
CA LEU A 160 8.89 7.22 6.94
C LEU A 160 9.05 8.38 7.93
N MET A 161 8.27 8.44 9.00
CA MET A 161 8.41 9.44 10.04
C MET A 161 9.82 9.42 10.64
N SER A 162 10.31 8.22 10.97
CA SER A 162 11.66 8.03 11.47
C SER A 162 12.72 8.44 10.45
N LEU A 163 12.59 7.95 9.21
CA LEU A 163 13.57 8.18 8.13
C LEU A 163 13.67 9.65 7.73
N LEU A 164 12.54 10.38 7.73
CA LEU A 164 12.45 11.78 7.32
C LEU A 164 12.56 12.76 8.50
N GLY A 165 12.71 12.28 9.74
CA GLY A 165 12.73 13.10 10.93
C GLY A 165 11.43 13.88 11.15
N ARG A 166 10.27 13.30 10.83
CA ARG A 166 8.95 13.94 10.96
C ARG A 166 8.28 13.57 12.26
N SER A 167 7.66 14.55 12.89
CA SER A 167 6.85 14.42 14.10
C SER A 167 5.35 14.44 13.78
N ASN A 168 4.52 14.06 14.75
CA ASN A 168 3.05 14.21 14.64
C ASN A 168 2.63 15.68 14.44
N SER A 169 3.35 16.65 14.99
CA SER A 169 3.08 18.07 14.77
C SER A 169 3.36 18.50 13.33
N ASP A 170 4.38 17.92 12.67
CA ASP A 170 4.64 18.18 11.25
C ASP A 170 3.51 17.66 10.34
N LEU A 171 2.95 16.49 10.67
CA LEU A 171 1.82 15.93 9.95
C LEU A 171 0.55 16.77 10.19
N ALA A 172 0.29 17.15 11.44
CA ALA A 172 -0.87 17.97 11.80
C ALA A 172 -0.85 19.33 11.10
N ALA A 173 0.32 19.97 10.96
CA ALA A 173 0.46 21.25 10.28
C ALA A 173 0.11 21.21 8.77
N ARG A 174 0.08 20.01 8.17
CA ARG A 174 -0.30 19.79 6.77
C ARG A 174 -1.70 19.21 6.62
N HIS A 175 -2.42 18.99 7.71
CA HIS A 175 -3.80 18.50 7.66
C HIS A 175 -4.71 19.54 7.01
N ALA A 176 -5.68 19.05 6.22
CA ALA A 176 -6.65 19.93 5.57
C ALA A 176 -7.42 20.78 6.61
N ASN A 177 -7.58 22.07 6.32
CA ASN A 177 -8.22 23.04 7.19
C ASN A 177 -9.58 23.53 6.70
N LEU A 178 -10.09 22.94 5.63
CA LEU A 178 -11.41 23.25 5.03
C LEU A 178 -12.47 22.17 5.34
N LEU A 179 -12.14 21.20 6.20
CA LEU A 179 -13.02 20.10 6.59
C LEU A 179 -13.42 20.25 8.05
#